data_d76eb6760443c83c0233965d529ca143
#
_entry.id   d76eb6760443c83c0233965d529ca143
#
_cell.length_a   1.000
_cell.length_b   1.000
_cell.length_c   1.000
_cell.angle_alpha   90.00
_cell.angle_beta   90.00
_cell.angle_gamma   90.00
#
_symmetry.space_group_name_H-M   'P 1'
#
loop_
_entity.id
_entity.type
_entity.pdbx_description
1 polymer ?
#
loop_
_entity_poly.entity_id
_entity_poly.type
_entity_poly.pdbx_seq_one_letter_code
_entity_poly.pdbx_strand_id
1 'polypeptide(L)'
;HEITRLIDLLCPFGTGQRALIVAPAKAGKTTVLQAVAEGVARNQPGAQLFILLVDERPEEVTEMEMAGAGEVVASSFDQPPERHAEVAELTLERARRQVELGRDSVIILDSITRLARAYNTLERGTGRTLSGGLDANAMEKRKRFLGSARYVDPSRGGGSLTIIATALVDTGSKMDQVIFEEFKGTGNSELVLSRELAERRIYPAIDIPASSTRREELL
;
A
#
# COMPACT_ATOMS: atom_id res chain seq x y z
N HIS A 1 10.02 3.59 17.62
CA HIS A 1 9.60 2.18 17.65
C HIS A 1 10.68 1.32 16.97
N GLU A 2 10.99 0.15 17.48
CA GLU A 2 12.07 -0.71 16.93
C GLU A 2 11.81 -1.09 15.47
N ILE A 3 10.57 -1.44 15.14
CA ILE A 3 10.17 -1.81 13.77
C ILE A 3 10.39 -0.64 12.81
N THR A 4 9.99 0.57 13.18
CA THR A 4 10.19 1.77 12.36
C THR A 4 11.67 2.00 12.06
N ARG A 5 12.54 1.80 13.07
CA ARG A 5 13.98 1.96 12.91
C ARG A 5 14.61 0.87 12.04
N LEU A 6 14.11 -0.37 12.15
CA LEU A 6 14.56 -1.46 11.28
C LEU A 6 14.19 -1.21 9.82
N ILE A 7 12.97 -0.73 9.56
CA ILE A 7 12.53 -0.37 8.20
C ILE A 7 13.41 0.75 7.64
N ASP A 8 13.67 1.79 8.43
CA ASP A 8 14.51 2.91 8.04
C ASP A 8 15.95 2.48 7.67
N LEU A 9 16.50 1.50 8.37
CA LEU A 9 17.84 0.98 8.12
C LEU A 9 17.92 -0.02 6.96
N LEU A 10 16.87 -0.80 6.72
CA LEU A 10 16.90 -1.95 5.80
C LEU A 10 16.18 -1.70 4.48
N CYS A 11 15.14 -0.87 4.51
CA CYS A 11 14.27 -0.61 3.36
C CYS A 11 13.59 0.76 3.53
N PRO A 12 14.37 1.86 3.50
CA PRO A 12 13.83 3.19 3.74
C PRO A 12 12.79 3.59 2.68
N PHE A 13 11.78 4.33 3.11
CA PHE A 13 10.76 4.88 2.23
C PHE A 13 10.98 6.37 2.03
N GLY A 14 11.20 6.78 0.79
CA GLY A 14 11.36 8.18 0.43
C GLY A 14 10.04 8.83 -0.02
N THR A 15 10.01 10.16 0.03
CA THR A 15 8.86 10.95 -0.46
C THR A 15 8.64 10.76 -1.96
N GLY A 16 7.39 10.61 -2.36
CA GLY A 16 7.00 10.37 -3.75
C GLY A 16 7.22 8.95 -4.24
N GLN A 17 7.65 8.02 -3.37
CA GLN A 17 7.89 6.62 -3.73
C GLN A 17 6.60 5.79 -3.80
N ARG A 18 6.74 4.63 -4.49
CA ARG A 18 5.77 3.54 -4.56
C ARG A 18 6.34 2.35 -3.84
N ALA A 19 5.96 2.17 -2.58
CA ALA A 19 6.45 1.07 -1.77
C ALA A 19 5.43 -0.06 -1.69
N LEU A 20 5.91 -1.30 -1.73
CA LEU A 20 5.13 -2.50 -1.48
C LEU A 20 5.58 -3.17 -0.19
N ILE A 21 4.63 -3.49 0.68
CA ILE A 21 4.83 -4.39 1.81
C ILE A 21 4.25 -5.73 1.40
N VAL A 22 5.13 -6.66 1.06
CA VAL A 22 4.77 -8.00 0.60
C VAL A 22 4.53 -8.88 1.82
N ALA A 23 3.30 -9.31 2.03
CA ALA A 23 2.93 -10.00 3.26
C ALA A 23 2.15 -11.30 3.00
N PRO A 24 2.70 -12.46 3.38
CA PRO A 24 1.91 -13.66 3.53
C PRO A 24 1.00 -13.56 4.76
N ALA A 25 -0.05 -14.38 4.80
CA ALA A 25 -0.95 -14.40 5.94
C ALA A 25 -0.21 -14.70 7.25
N LYS A 26 -0.57 -14.00 8.33
CA LYS A 26 -0.03 -14.17 9.70
C LYS A 26 1.46 -13.81 9.86
N ALA A 27 2.03 -13.02 8.97
CA ALA A 27 3.43 -12.56 9.07
C ALA A 27 3.61 -11.24 9.86
N GLY A 28 2.57 -10.72 10.50
CA GLY A 28 2.64 -9.47 11.28
C GLY A 28 2.40 -8.20 10.44
N LYS A 29 1.68 -8.31 9.32
CA LYS A 29 1.33 -7.20 8.42
C LYS A 29 0.80 -5.97 9.18
N THR A 30 -0.23 -6.15 10.00
CA THR A 30 -0.90 -5.05 10.71
C THR A 30 0.04 -4.30 11.65
N THR A 31 0.87 -5.02 12.40
CA THR A 31 1.89 -4.42 13.29
C THR A 31 2.92 -3.59 12.52
N VAL A 32 3.36 -4.08 11.34
CA VAL A 32 4.28 -3.34 10.48
C VAL A 32 3.61 -2.09 9.93
N LEU A 33 2.35 -2.17 9.48
CA LEU A 33 1.59 -1.01 8.99
C LEU A 33 1.41 0.06 10.06
N GLN A 34 1.06 -0.33 11.29
CA GLN A 34 0.94 0.59 12.42
C GLN A 34 2.29 1.30 12.68
N ALA A 35 3.39 0.53 12.71
CA ALA A 35 4.72 1.11 12.91
C ALA A 35 5.13 2.08 11.79
N VAL A 36 4.77 1.78 10.54
CA VAL A 36 4.99 2.69 9.40
C VAL A 36 4.15 3.95 9.55
N ALA A 37 2.84 3.82 9.87
CA ALA A 37 1.95 4.95 10.07
C ALA A 37 2.43 5.88 11.20
N GLU A 38 2.80 5.33 12.34
CA GLU A 38 3.39 6.09 13.46
C GLU A 38 4.71 6.77 13.06
N GLY A 39 5.55 6.05 12.29
CA GLY A 39 6.82 6.59 11.79
C GLY A 39 6.60 7.79 10.89
N VAL A 40 5.67 7.72 9.94
CA VAL A 40 5.30 8.83 9.06
C VAL A 40 4.75 10.00 9.86
N ALA A 41 3.77 9.75 10.74
CA ALA A 41 3.14 10.80 11.55
C ALA A 41 4.16 11.56 12.43
N ARG A 42 5.16 10.84 12.96
CA ARG A 42 6.20 11.43 13.83
C ARG A 42 7.27 12.18 13.05
N ASN A 43 7.72 11.61 11.92
CA ASN A 43 8.86 12.15 11.17
C ASN A 43 8.44 13.20 10.12
N GLN A 44 7.18 13.17 9.68
CA GLN A 44 6.60 14.06 8.68
C GLN A 44 5.29 14.68 9.19
N PRO A 45 5.30 15.45 10.28
CA PRO A 45 4.07 15.98 10.91
C PRO A 45 3.30 16.97 10.02
N GLY A 46 3.94 17.49 8.96
CA GLY A 46 3.31 18.35 7.96
C GLY A 46 2.64 17.61 6.81
N ALA A 47 2.88 16.31 6.67
CA ALA A 47 2.29 15.51 5.62
C ALA A 47 0.87 15.05 5.99
N GLN A 48 -0.04 15.07 4.99
CA GLN A 48 -1.37 14.49 5.16
C GLN A 48 -1.28 12.97 5.02
N LEU A 49 -1.49 12.24 6.11
CA LEU A 49 -1.48 10.79 6.13
C LEU A 49 -2.91 10.23 6.03
N PHE A 50 -3.15 9.45 4.98
CA PHE A 50 -4.36 8.64 4.78
C PHE A 50 -4.03 7.17 5.00
N ILE A 51 -4.82 6.49 5.83
CA ILE A 51 -4.76 5.04 6.03
C ILE A 51 -6.01 4.46 5.36
N LEU A 52 -5.83 3.92 4.16
CA LEU A 52 -6.90 3.40 3.31
C LEU A 52 -7.02 1.89 3.48
N LEU A 53 -8.12 1.45 4.10
CA LEU A 53 -8.41 0.06 4.37
C LEU A 53 -9.52 -0.44 3.43
N VAL A 54 -9.21 -1.39 2.57
CA VAL A 54 -10.13 -1.91 1.54
C VAL A 54 -10.40 -3.39 1.76
N ASP A 55 -11.66 -3.75 1.93
CA ASP A 55 -12.12 -5.13 2.17
C ASP A 55 -11.45 -5.74 3.42
N GLU A 56 -11.17 -4.91 4.44
CA GLU A 56 -10.62 -5.34 5.72
C GLU A 56 -11.72 -5.56 6.76
N ARG A 57 -11.39 -6.23 7.85
CA ARG A 57 -12.32 -6.53 8.92
C ARG A 57 -12.60 -5.29 9.78
N PRO A 58 -13.82 -5.12 10.33
CA PRO A 58 -14.14 -4.00 11.21
C PRO A 58 -13.20 -3.87 12.42
N GLU A 59 -12.72 -4.99 12.96
CA GLU A 59 -11.75 -5.00 14.08
C GLU A 59 -10.44 -4.35 13.69
N GLU A 60 -9.92 -4.67 12.47
CA GLU A 60 -8.67 -4.10 11.96
C GLU A 60 -8.81 -2.60 11.66
N VAL A 61 -10.00 -2.17 11.21
CA VAL A 61 -10.32 -0.74 11.04
C VAL A 61 -10.27 -0.03 12.39
N THR A 62 -10.94 -0.56 13.41
CA THR A 62 -10.97 0.01 14.76
C THR A 62 -9.56 0.09 15.36
N GLU A 63 -8.73 -0.94 15.20
CA GLU A 63 -7.35 -0.93 15.68
C GLU A 63 -6.52 0.21 15.05
N MET A 64 -6.69 0.45 13.74
CA MET A 64 -6.00 1.54 13.05
C MET A 64 -6.52 2.92 13.46
N GLU A 65 -7.83 3.07 13.69
CA GLU A 65 -8.42 4.31 14.22
C GLU A 65 -7.90 4.62 15.63
N MET A 66 -7.82 3.61 16.50
CA MET A 66 -7.31 3.75 17.86
C MET A 66 -5.81 4.10 17.90
N ALA A 67 -5.03 3.67 16.91
CA ALA A 67 -3.62 4.04 16.79
C ALA A 67 -3.42 5.54 16.54
N GLY A 68 -4.42 6.23 15.94
CA GLY A 68 -4.47 7.69 15.83
C GLY A 68 -3.33 8.32 15.01
N ALA A 69 -2.66 7.54 14.16
CA ALA A 69 -1.50 8.03 13.41
C ALA A 69 -1.87 8.91 12.21
N GLY A 70 -3.08 8.75 11.64
CA GLY A 70 -3.54 9.47 10.45
C GLY A 70 -5.04 9.36 10.26
N GLU A 71 -5.54 9.90 9.16
CA GLU A 71 -6.95 9.78 8.79
C GLU A 71 -7.24 8.38 8.25
N VAL A 72 -8.05 7.60 8.96
CA VAL A 72 -8.49 6.28 8.51
C VAL A 72 -9.69 6.43 7.58
N VAL A 73 -9.56 5.88 6.38
CA VAL A 73 -10.63 5.80 5.38
C VAL A 73 -10.84 4.33 5.06
N ALA A 74 -12.02 3.81 5.34
CA ALA A 74 -12.26 2.38 5.24
C ALA A 74 -13.49 2.02 4.40
N SER A 75 -13.39 0.86 3.75
CA SER A 75 -14.51 0.14 3.18
C SER A 75 -14.39 -1.32 3.62
N SER A 76 -15.18 -1.71 4.62
CA SER A 76 -15.13 -3.02 5.27
C SER A 76 -15.62 -4.14 4.35
N PHE A 77 -15.29 -5.39 4.68
CA PHE A 77 -15.50 -6.56 3.83
C PHE A 77 -16.98 -6.85 3.49
N ASP A 78 -17.93 -6.32 4.25
CA ASP A 78 -19.36 -6.41 4.03
C ASP A 78 -19.89 -5.46 2.95
N GLN A 79 -19.07 -4.53 2.48
CA GLN A 79 -19.43 -3.57 1.44
C GLN A 79 -19.26 -4.17 0.04
N PRO A 80 -20.04 -3.68 -0.95
CA PRO A 80 -19.91 -4.15 -2.33
C PRO A 80 -18.62 -3.64 -3.00
N PRO A 81 -18.15 -4.32 -4.07
CA PRO A 81 -16.91 -3.95 -4.79
C PRO A 81 -16.90 -2.51 -5.31
N GLU A 82 -18.05 -1.97 -5.69
CA GLU A 82 -18.22 -0.57 -6.13
C GLU A 82 -17.78 0.40 -5.04
N ARG A 83 -18.15 0.11 -3.79
CA ARG A 83 -17.79 0.95 -2.64
C ARG A 83 -16.30 0.92 -2.36
N HIS A 84 -15.64 -0.24 -2.52
CA HIS A 84 -14.19 -0.37 -2.39
C HIS A 84 -13.45 0.51 -3.40
N ALA A 85 -13.90 0.47 -4.66
CA ALA A 85 -13.31 1.28 -5.72
C ALA A 85 -13.55 2.79 -5.50
N GLU A 86 -14.79 3.18 -5.18
CA GLU A 86 -15.17 4.58 -4.94
C GLU A 86 -14.35 5.20 -3.80
N VAL A 87 -14.25 4.52 -2.67
CA VAL A 87 -13.50 5.00 -1.51
C VAL A 87 -12.01 5.15 -1.83
N ALA A 88 -11.44 4.22 -2.58
CA ALA A 88 -10.04 4.29 -3.00
C ALA A 88 -9.79 5.46 -3.96
N GLU A 89 -10.64 5.64 -4.97
CA GLU A 89 -10.52 6.73 -5.94
C GLU A 89 -10.70 8.10 -5.27
N LEU A 90 -11.69 8.24 -4.37
CA LEU A 90 -11.92 9.48 -3.64
C LEU A 90 -10.72 9.84 -2.74
N THR A 91 -10.14 8.85 -2.04
CA THR A 91 -8.96 9.06 -1.21
C THR A 91 -7.77 9.50 -2.05
N LEU A 92 -7.55 8.87 -3.20
CA LEU A 92 -6.49 9.25 -4.13
C LEU A 92 -6.67 10.69 -4.63
N GLU A 93 -7.89 11.07 -5.02
CA GLU A 93 -8.18 12.45 -5.47
C GLU A 93 -7.97 13.48 -4.34
N ARG A 94 -8.37 13.16 -3.12
CA ARG A 94 -8.10 14.02 -1.96
C ARG A 94 -6.59 14.21 -1.74
N ALA A 95 -5.81 13.15 -1.81
CA ALA A 95 -4.37 13.21 -1.69
C ALA A 95 -3.73 14.05 -2.81
N ARG A 96 -4.19 13.89 -4.05
CA ARG A 96 -3.74 14.71 -5.19
C ARG A 96 -4.01 16.20 -5.00
N ARG A 97 -5.18 16.56 -4.45
CA ARG A 97 -5.48 17.98 -4.15
C ARG A 97 -4.52 18.58 -3.12
N GLN A 98 -4.05 17.80 -2.14
CA GLN A 98 -3.01 18.28 -1.21
C GLN A 98 -1.70 18.55 -1.94
N VAL A 99 -1.30 17.64 -2.85
CA VAL A 99 -0.07 17.81 -3.64
C VAL A 99 -0.16 19.05 -4.56
N GLU A 100 -1.30 19.30 -5.17
CA GLU A 100 -1.53 20.51 -5.99
C GLU A 100 -1.40 21.81 -5.18
N LEU A 101 -1.62 21.74 -3.86
CA LEU A 101 -1.39 22.85 -2.93
C LEU A 101 0.07 22.92 -2.42
N GLY A 102 0.98 22.14 -2.99
CA GLY A 102 2.39 22.08 -2.59
C GLY A 102 2.64 21.31 -1.30
N ARG A 103 1.70 20.47 -0.85
CA ARG A 103 1.82 19.70 0.39
C ARG A 103 2.22 18.26 0.12
N ASP A 104 2.82 17.63 1.12
CA ASP A 104 3.11 16.20 1.08
C ASP A 104 1.90 15.38 1.54
N SER A 105 1.62 14.30 0.80
CA SER A 105 0.59 13.33 1.12
C SER A 105 1.14 11.93 1.12
N VAL A 106 0.71 11.13 2.07
CA VAL A 106 1.05 9.71 2.16
C VAL A 106 -0.24 8.90 2.21
N ILE A 107 -0.34 7.88 1.36
CA ILE A 107 -1.41 6.88 1.41
C ILE A 107 -0.79 5.55 1.83
N ILE A 108 -1.22 5.02 2.97
CA ILE A 108 -0.97 3.63 3.37
C ILE A 108 -2.21 2.84 2.96
N LEU A 109 -2.06 1.91 2.01
CA LEU A 109 -3.16 1.10 1.47
C LEU A 109 -3.08 -0.35 1.93
N ASP A 110 -4.07 -0.81 2.65
CA ASP A 110 -4.26 -2.22 2.98
C ASP A 110 -5.60 -2.73 2.41
N SER A 111 -5.61 -3.52 1.33
CA SER A 111 -4.50 -3.96 0.52
C SER A 111 -4.72 -3.68 -0.97
N ILE A 112 -3.63 -3.52 -1.71
CA ILE A 112 -3.69 -3.37 -3.18
C ILE A 112 -4.26 -4.64 -3.84
N THR A 113 -4.02 -5.81 -3.26
CA THR A 113 -4.55 -7.08 -3.76
C THR A 113 -6.08 -7.11 -3.69
N ARG A 114 -6.67 -6.66 -2.59
CA ARG A 114 -8.12 -6.62 -2.41
C ARG A 114 -8.76 -5.54 -3.27
N LEU A 115 -8.17 -4.36 -3.34
CA LEU A 115 -8.61 -3.32 -4.27
C LEU A 115 -8.58 -3.83 -5.71
N ALA A 116 -7.55 -4.59 -6.03
CA ALA A 116 -7.40 -5.25 -7.31
C ALA A 116 -8.54 -6.24 -7.62
N ARG A 117 -8.94 -7.03 -6.68
CA ARG A 117 -10.08 -7.96 -6.83
C ARG A 117 -11.39 -7.20 -7.04
N ALA A 118 -11.61 -6.10 -6.31
CA ALA A 118 -12.80 -5.26 -6.46
C ALA A 118 -12.90 -4.71 -7.89
N TYR A 119 -11.86 -4.08 -8.40
CA TYR A 119 -11.85 -3.61 -9.80
C TYR A 119 -12.06 -4.75 -10.81
N ASN A 120 -11.49 -5.95 -10.57
CA ASN A 120 -11.70 -7.09 -11.45
C ASN A 120 -13.15 -7.56 -11.49
N THR A 121 -13.86 -7.44 -10.38
CA THR A 121 -15.29 -7.78 -10.31
C THR A 121 -16.12 -6.78 -11.11
N LEU A 122 -15.77 -5.50 -11.05
CA LEU A 122 -16.48 -4.42 -11.75
C LEU A 122 -16.29 -4.45 -13.28
N GLU A 123 -15.10 -4.85 -13.74
CA GLU A 123 -14.75 -4.86 -15.17
C GLU A 123 -15.04 -6.22 -15.86
N ARG A 124 -15.64 -7.18 -15.16
CA ARG A 124 -16.01 -8.47 -15.77
C ARG A 124 -16.97 -8.23 -16.94
N GLY A 125 -16.51 -8.59 -18.15
CA GLY A 125 -17.33 -8.50 -19.38
C GLY A 125 -16.69 -7.76 -20.54
N THR A 126 -15.50 -7.15 -20.37
CA THR A 126 -14.80 -6.43 -21.44
C THR A 126 -14.07 -7.35 -22.45
N GLY A 127 -14.00 -8.65 -22.18
CA GLY A 127 -13.56 -9.68 -23.13
C GLY A 127 -12.06 -9.92 -23.25
N ARG A 128 -11.22 -9.13 -22.58
CA ARG A 128 -9.75 -9.32 -22.55
C ARG A 128 -9.29 -9.78 -21.18
N THR A 129 -9.19 -11.09 -21.00
CA THR A 129 -8.74 -11.71 -19.75
C THR A 129 -7.26 -12.08 -19.82
N LEU A 130 -6.49 -11.62 -18.85
CA LEU A 130 -5.11 -12.05 -18.59
C LEU A 130 -5.09 -13.39 -17.82
N SER A 131 -3.90 -13.97 -17.62
CA SER A 131 -3.72 -15.17 -16.81
C SER A 131 -4.39 -15.01 -15.42
N GLY A 132 -4.98 -16.09 -14.92
CA GLY A 132 -5.65 -16.07 -13.61
C GLY A 132 -7.03 -15.40 -13.58
N GLY A 133 -7.64 -15.10 -14.73
CA GLY A 133 -8.99 -14.50 -14.80
C GLY A 133 -9.04 -13.01 -14.53
N LEU A 134 -7.90 -12.32 -14.73
CA LEU A 134 -7.74 -10.89 -14.51
C LEU A 134 -8.12 -10.10 -15.76
N ASP A 135 -8.98 -9.08 -15.62
CA ASP A 135 -9.32 -8.19 -16.73
C ASP A 135 -8.20 -7.15 -16.99
N ALA A 136 -7.88 -6.91 -18.26
CA ALA A 136 -6.80 -5.99 -18.64
C ALA A 136 -7.11 -4.54 -18.24
N ASN A 137 -8.36 -4.08 -18.34
CA ASN A 137 -8.76 -2.71 -17.96
C ASN A 137 -8.71 -2.53 -16.43
N ALA A 138 -9.12 -3.57 -15.70
CA ALA A 138 -9.00 -3.59 -14.27
C ALA A 138 -7.52 -3.45 -13.83
N MET A 139 -6.57 -4.06 -14.54
CA MET A 139 -5.15 -3.93 -14.27
C MET A 139 -4.65 -2.50 -14.54
N GLU A 140 -5.10 -1.86 -15.61
CA GLU A 140 -4.70 -0.48 -15.92
C GLU A 140 -5.12 0.52 -14.85
N LYS A 141 -6.37 0.44 -14.35
CA LYS A 141 -6.86 1.31 -13.26
C LYS A 141 -5.99 1.20 -12.00
N ARG A 142 -5.58 0.00 -11.65
CA ARG A 142 -4.71 -0.27 -10.48
C ARG A 142 -3.30 0.28 -10.66
N LYS A 143 -2.69 0.06 -11.83
CA LYS A 143 -1.39 0.64 -12.16
C LYS A 143 -1.44 2.16 -12.10
N ARG A 144 -2.56 2.76 -12.52
CA ARG A 144 -2.79 4.21 -12.42
C ARG A 144 -2.86 4.68 -10.96
N PHE A 145 -3.48 3.91 -10.07
CA PHE A 145 -3.52 4.22 -8.63
C PHE A 145 -2.10 4.30 -8.06
N LEU A 146 -1.35 3.21 -8.11
CA LEU A 146 0.02 3.15 -7.59
C LEU A 146 0.97 4.09 -8.35
N GLY A 147 0.82 4.19 -9.68
CA GLY A 147 1.58 5.07 -10.55
C GLY A 147 1.32 6.56 -10.36
N SER A 148 0.34 6.93 -9.52
CA SER A 148 0.08 8.33 -9.15
C SER A 148 1.11 8.90 -8.19
N ALA A 149 1.82 8.04 -7.45
CA ALA A 149 2.88 8.47 -6.54
C ALA A 149 4.02 9.14 -7.31
N ARG A 150 4.40 10.32 -6.83
CA ARG A 150 5.46 11.15 -7.42
C ARG A 150 5.93 12.23 -6.47
N TYR A 151 7.14 12.68 -6.69
CA TYR A 151 7.66 13.93 -6.14
C TYR A 151 7.51 15.04 -7.19
N VAL A 152 7.00 16.19 -6.78
CA VAL A 152 6.86 17.36 -7.64
C VAL A 152 7.99 18.33 -7.35
N ASP A 153 8.72 18.73 -8.38
CA ASP A 153 9.82 19.68 -8.25
C ASP A 153 9.34 21.00 -7.60
N PRO A 154 10.04 21.56 -6.61
CA PRO A 154 9.67 22.81 -5.96
C PRO A 154 9.45 23.97 -6.93
N SER A 155 10.18 24.00 -8.06
CA SER A 155 9.99 25.01 -9.12
C SER A 155 8.64 24.90 -9.84
N ARG A 156 7.95 23.76 -9.68
CA ARG A 156 6.63 23.45 -10.28
C ARG A 156 5.51 23.41 -9.26
N GLY A 157 5.72 23.97 -8.07
CA GLY A 157 4.74 24.02 -6.99
C GLY A 157 5.06 23.13 -5.79
N GLY A 158 5.98 22.17 -5.92
CA GLY A 158 6.38 21.28 -4.83
C GLY A 158 5.31 20.25 -4.44
N GLY A 159 5.51 19.63 -3.28
CA GLY A 159 4.65 18.58 -2.75
C GLY A 159 4.98 17.18 -3.28
N SER A 160 4.50 16.17 -2.60
CA SER A 160 4.70 14.79 -3.01
C SER A 160 3.49 13.91 -2.69
N LEU A 161 3.30 12.85 -3.47
CA LEU A 161 2.40 11.75 -3.16
C LEU A 161 3.20 10.48 -3.01
N THR A 162 3.24 9.96 -1.79
CA THR A 162 3.85 8.67 -1.47
C THR A 162 2.76 7.63 -1.29
N ILE A 163 2.91 6.45 -1.89
CA ILE A 163 1.96 5.35 -1.72
C ILE A 163 2.70 4.13 -1.20
N ILE A 164 2.28 3.65 -0.03
CA ILE A 164 2.79 2.44 0.62
C ILE A 164 1.64 1.44 0.65
N ALA A 165 1.71 0.39 -0.17
CA ALA A 165 0.62 -0.56 -0.31
C ALA A 165 1.02 -1.96 0.14
N THR A 166 0.13 -2.67 0.83
CA THR A 166 0.34 -4.09 1.11
C THR A 166 -0.08 -4.93 -0.08
N ALA A 167 0.73 -5.93 -0.40
CA ALA A 167 0.45 -6.96 -1.39
C ALA A 167 0.36 -8.32 -0.67
N LEU A 168 -0.77 -9.00 -0.83
CA LEU A 168 -0.97 -10.31 -0.24
C LEU A 168 -0.36 -11.39 -1.14
N VAL A 169 0.46 -12.24 -0.55
CA VAL A 169 1.10 -13.38 -1.24
C VAL A 169 0.77 -14.69 -0.53
N ASP A 170 1.06 -15.82 -1.18
CA ASP A 170 0.80 -17.17 -0.65
C ASP A 170 -0.66 -17.42 -0.23
N THR A 171 -1.59 -16.78 -0.94
CA THR A 171 -3.03 -16.93 -0.70
C THR A 171 -3.62 -18.17 -1.35
N GLY A 172 -2.87 -18.89 -2.17
CA GLY A 172 -3.37 -19.99 -3.01
C GLY A 172 -4.13 -19.53 -4.26
N SER A 173 -4.33 -18.21 -4.44
CA SER A 173 -5.02 -17.63 -5.59
C SER A 173 -4.05 -17.32 -6.74
N LYS A 174 -4.27 -17.93 -7.91
CA LYS A 174 -3.51 -17.58 -9.14
C LYS A 174 -3.69 -16.12 -9.54
N MET A 175 -4.87 -15.55 -9.29
CA MET A 175 -5.14 -14.16 -9.57
C MET A 175 -4.27 -13.24 -8.71
N ASP A 176 -4.14 -13.51 -7.42
CA ASP A 176 -3.32 -12.70 -6.52
C ASP A 176 -1.84 -12.76 -6.88
N GLN A 177 -1.37 -13.93 -7.32
CA GLN A 177 0.00 -14.08 -7.81
C GLN A 177 0.25 -13.18 -9.04
N VAL A 178 -0.67 -13.18 -10.02
CA VAL A 178 -0.57 -12.30 -11.18
C VAL A 178 -0.62 -10.82 -10.76
N ILE A 179 -1.53 -10.48 -9.83
CA ILE A 179 -1.61 -9.12 -9.29
C ILE A 179 -0.26 -8.70 -8.67
N PHE A 180 0.31 -9.54 -7.83
CA PHE A 180 1.59 -9.25 -7.18
C PHE A 180 2.73 -9.04 -8.20
N GLU A 181 2.90 -9.96 -9.17
CA GLU A 181 3.95 -9.87 -10.20
C GLU A 181 3.84 -8.57 -11.03
N GLU A 182 2.62 -8.16 -11.35
CA GLU A 182 2.38 -6.91 -12.08
C GLU A 182 2.72 -5.65 -11.26
N PHE A 183 2.49 -5.68 -9.94
CA PHE A 183 2.86 -4.56 -9.07
C PHE A 183 4.33 -4.54 -8.71
N LYS A 184 4.98 -5.69 -8.60
CA LYS A 184 6.42 -5.82 -8.36
C LYS A 184 7.22 -5.01 -9.38
N GLY A 185 6.82 -5.04 -10.65
CA GLY A 185 7.44 -4.24 -11.70
C GLY A 185 7.15 -2.72 -11.62
N THR A 186 6.15 -2.29 -10.85
CA THR A 186 5.71 -0.90 -10.73
C THR A 186 6.28 -0.19 -9.50
N GLY A 187 6.52 -0.93 -8.42
CA GLY A 187 7.10 -0.42 -7.18
C GLY A 187 8.58 -0.06 -7.32
N ASN A 188 9.05 0.83 -6.45
CA ASN A 188 10.45 1.17 -6.32
C ASN A 188 11.02 0.89 -4.91
N SER A 189 10.23 0.31 -4.03
CA SER A 189 10.63 -0.21 -2.73
C SER A 189 9.77 -1.43 -2.39
N GLU A 190 10.38 -2.48 -1.88
CA GLU A 190 9.72 -3.73 -1.49
C GLU A 190 10.21 -4.16 -0.11
N LEU A 191 9.33 -4.12 0.89
CA LEU A 191 9.53 -4.70 2.22
C LEU A 191 8.85 -6.06 2.25
N VAL A 192 9.61 -7.13 2.35
CA VAL A 192 9.09 -8.51 2.30
C VAL A 192 9.00 -9.10 3.69
N LEU A 193 7.82 -9.59 4.05
CA LEU A 193 7.59 -10.34 5.29
C LEU A 193 7.63 -11.84 5.01
N SER A 194 8.20 -12.60 5.95
CA SER A 194 8.37 -14.04 5.86
C SER A 194 7.45 -14.78 6.84
N ARG A 195 6.66 -15.73 6.32
CA ARG A 195 5.88 -16.64 7.17
C ARG A 195 6.78 -17.55 7.99
N GLU A 196 7.88 -18.02 7.41
CA GLU A 196 8.83 -18.91 8.09
C GLU A 196 9.44 -18.24 9.35
N LEU A 197 9.84 -16.97 9.25
CA LEU A 197 10.32 -16.20 10.39
C LEU A 197 9.24 -16.03 11.46
N ALA A 198 8.00 -15.72 11.05
CA ALA A 198 6.88 -15.58 11.96
C ALA A 198 6.55 -16.89 12.69
N GLU A 199 6.57 -18.03 12.01
CA GLU A 199 6.39 -19.36 12.61
C GLU A 199 7.48 -19.69 13.62
N ARG A 200 8.72 -19.23 13.39
CA ARG A 200 9.84 -19.29 14.34
C ARG A 200 9.78 -18.24 15.44
N ARG A 201 8.74 -17.40 15.48
CA ARG A 201 8.55 -16.28 16.42
C ARG A 201 9.66 -15.23 16.37
N ILE A 202 10.26 -15.03 15.21
CA ILE A 202 11.22 -13.96 14.95
C ILE A 202 10.43 -12.75 14.43
N TYR A 203 10.38 -11.69 15.21
CA TYR A 203 9.62 -10.46 14.88
C TYR A 203 10.50 -9.22 15.01
N PRO A 204 10.31 -8.21 14.13
CA PRO A 204 9.44 -8.26 12.94
C PRO A 204 9.94 -9.32 11.95
N ALA A 205 8.99 -10.03 11.31
CA ALA A 205 9.30 -11.14 10.41
C ALA A 205 9.73 -10.63 9.02
N ILE A 206 10.71 -9.72 8.97
CA ILE A 206 11.23 -9.12 7.75
C ILE A 206 12.28 -10.03 7.11
N ASP A 207 12.07 -10.37 5.85
CA ASP A 207 13.06 -11.05 5.01
C ASP A 207 14.00 -9.99 4.43
N ILE A 208 15.14 -9.81 5.08
CA ILE A 208 16.13 -8.79 4.72
C ILE A 208 16.70 -9.02 3.32
N PRO A 209 17.16 -10.25 2.94
CA PRO A 209 17.67 -10.49 1.60
C PRO A 209 16.66 -10.26 0.47
N ALA A 210 15.36 -10.45 0.74
CA ALA A 210 14.30 -10.23 -0.24
C ALA A 210 13.79 -8.79 -0.29
N SER A 211 14.09 -7.99 0.73
CA SER A 211 13.67 -6.58 0.82
C SER A 211 14.68 -5.68 0.13
N SER A 212 14.18 -4.64 -0.55
CA SER A 212 15.06 -3.68 -1.25
C SER A 212 14.36 -2.36 -1.54
N THR A 213 15.15 -1.30 -1.63
CA THR A 213 14.73 0.01 -2.11
C THR A 213 15.63 0.43 -3.26
N ARG A 214 15.04 0.91 -4.36
CA ARG A 214 15.84 1.43 -5.47
C ARG A 214 16.54 2.72 -5.08
N ARG A 215 17.84 2.81 -5.38
CA ARG A 215 18.68 3.97 -5.09
C ARG A 215 18.65 4.35 -3.60
N GLU A 216 18.78 3.35 -2.74
CA GLU A 216 18.84 3.53 -1.29
C GLU A 216 19.93 4.50 -0.86
N GLU A 217 20.99 4.64 -1.66
CA GLU A 217 22.08 5.58 -1.46
C GLU A 217 21.66 7.07 -1.54
N LEU A 218 20.42 7.35 -1.97
CA LEU A 218 19.86 8.70 -2.06
C LEU A 218 18.86 9.00 -0.93
N LEU A 219 18.56 8.03 -0.07
CA LEU A 219 17.60 8.12 1.05
C LEU A 219 18.35 8.06 2.38
#